data_c587738aa03205cca685c49ce737f356
#
_entry.id   c587738aa03205cca685c49ce737f356
#
_cell.length_a   1.000
_cell.length_b   1.000
_cell.length_c   1.000
_cell.angle_alpha   90.00
_cell.angle_beta   90.00
_cell.angle_gamma   90.00
#
_symmetry.space_group_name_H-M   'P 1'
#
loop_
_entity.id
_entity.type
_entity.pdbx_description
1 polymer ?
#
loop_
_entity_poly.entity_id
_entity_poly.type
_entity_poly.pdbx_seq_one_letter_code
_entity_poly.pdbx_strand_id
1 'polypeptide(L)'
;MKEKMTYARKFLFELVASRKLKNWCLERKLPHVTVYKIAAGTTAPTYAVICQLLPYIPCADWFYFEGEEISYERKTLKAWNPDAIPSFVRRHKHDYLDVGKKYKTTEAYARNLFVNHRARPSITLIRACALDGINPEEFFTAGDTSDDGKFYPDRGDIVQLSGKTILVLTKENQNRKTHSLTGVCLVEGKPDITTLETITYVRIIPELVKKCEPELLDSVIKEVKSLFR
;
A
#
# COMPACT_ATOMS: atom_id res chain seq x y z
N MET A 1 39.31 0.74 0.96
CA MET A 1 38.09 0.59 0.16
C MET A 1 37.12 1.73 0.53
N LYS A 2 36.69 2.58 -0.42
CA LYS A 2 35.64 3.57 -0.13
C LYS A 2 34.36 2.79 0.18
N GLU A 3 33.75 3.07 1.33
CA GLU A 3 32.46 2.49 1.69
C GLU A 3 31.42 2.88 0.64
N LYS A 4 30.77 1.90 0.01
CA LYS A 4 29.68 2.17 -0.93
C LYS A 4 28.53 2.79 -0.15
N MET A 5 28.09 3.97 -0.55
CA MET A 5 26.94 4.64 0.06
C MET A 5 25.77 4.71 -0.91
N THR A 6 24.54 4.69 -0.38
CA THR A 6 23.34 4.87 -1.19
C THR A 6 23.26 6.30 -1.72
N TYR A 7 22.52 6.51 -2.82
CA TYR A 7 22.31 7.85 -3.37
C TYR A 7 21.69 8.81 -2.34
N ALA A 8 20.74 8.33 -1.52
CA ALA A 8 20.14 9.12 -0.45
C ALA A 8 21.17 9.53 0.61
N ARG A 9 22.05 8.60 1.05
CA ARG A 9 23.12 8.92 2.00
C ARG A 9 24.11 9.91 1.42
N LYS A 10 24.48 9.78 0.14
CA LYS A 10 25.35 10.73 -0.56
C LYS A 10 24.74 12.13 -0.55
N PHE A 11 23.48 12.27 -0.93
CA PHE A 11 22.77 13.55 -0.90
C PHE A 11 22.82 14.19 0.50
N LEU A 12 22.52 13.41 1.55
CA LEU A 12 22.57 13.91 2.93
C LEU A 12 23.99 14.30 3.35
N PHE A 13 24.99 13.53 2.93
CA PHE A 13 26.40 13.84 3.20
C PHE A 13 26.84 15.15 2.53
N GLU A 14 26.41 15.43 1.32
CA GLU A 14 26.68 16.69 0.62
C GLU A 14 26.03 17.88 1.37
N LEU A 15 24.85 17.71 1.96
CA LEU A 15 24.24 18.72 2.82
C LEU A 15 25.04 18.97 4.11
N VAL A 16 25.67 17.94 4.68
CA VAL A 16 26.60 18.08 5.83
C VAL A 16 27.83 18.83 5.40
N ALA A 17 28.49 18.42 4.31
CA ALA A 17 29.71 19.04 3.80
C ALA A 17 29.51 20.52 3.44
N SER A 18 28.35 20.90 2.92
CA SER A 18 27.98 22.29 2.61
C SER A 18 27.42 23.06 3.82
N ARG A 19 27.39 22.48 5.01
CA ARG A 19 26.81 23.06 6.25
C ARG A 19 25.32 23.44 6.16
N LYS A 20 24.59 22.87 5.20
CA LYS A 20 23.16 23.17 4.96
C LYS A 20 22.21 22.22 5.68
N LEU A 21 22.67 21.07 6.17
CA LEU A 21 21.81 20.01 6.71
C LEU A 21 20.90 20.51 7.84
N LYS A 22 21.43 21.32 8.79
CA LYS A 22 20.64 21.79 9.93
C LYS A 22 19.44 22.62 9.48
N ASN A 23 19.65 23.60 8.61
CA ASN A 23 18.57 24.45 8.09
C ASN A 23 17.61 23.66 7.23
N TRP A 24 18.10 22.76 6.38
CA TRP A 24 17.32 21.87 5.56
C TRP A 24 16.37 20.99 6.40
N CYS A 25 16.83 20.47 7.55
CA CYS A 25 16.01 19.70 8.47
C CYS A 25 14.99 20.57 9.20
N LEU A 26 15.38 21.76 9.65
CA LEU A 26 14.50 22.68 10.39
C LEU A 26 13.31 23.13 9.53
N GLU A 27 13.56 23.54 8.28
CA GLU A 27 12.53 23.96 7.34
C GLU A 27 11.49 22.85 7.08
N ARG A 28 11.90 21.58 7.21
CA ARG A 28 11.08 20.39 6.93
C ARG A 28 10.58 19.67 8.19
N LYS A 29 10.86 20.26 9.36
CA LYS A 29 10.50 19.68 10.67
C LYS A 29 11.03 18.25 10.86
N LEU A 30 12.25 17.98 10.36
CA LEU A 30 12.90 16.66 10.43
C LEU A 30 13.84 16.57 11.64
N PRO A 31 14.04 15.36 12.21
CA PRO A 31 14.92 15.14 13.35
C PRO A 31 16.41 15.27 12.93
N HIS A 32 16.97 16.48 13.00
CA HIS A 32 18.32 16.81 12.54
C HIS A 32 19.40 15.83 13.03
N VAL A 33 19.40 15.47 14.31
CA VAL A 33 20.42 14.56 14.87
C VAL A 33 20.37 13.17 14.23
N THR A 34 19.17 12.65 14.00
CA THR A 34 18.98 11.35 13.34
C THR A 34 19.44 11.39 11.88
N VAL A 35 19.05 12.44 11.16
CA VAL A 35 19.43 12.61 9.75
C VAL A 35 20.94 12.79 9.61
N TYR A 36 21.58 13.56 10.54
CA TYR A 36 23.03 13.70 10.59
C TYR A 36 23.75 12.36 10.81
N LYS A 37 23.28 11.53 11.75
CA LYS A 37 23.85 10.19 12.01
C LYS A 37 23.74 9.27 10.79
N ILE A 38 22.65 9.35 10.05
CA ILE A 38 22.48 8.60 8.79
C ILE A 38 23.46 9.09 7.73
N ALA A 39 23.59 10.41 7.55
CA ALA A 39 24.54 11.01 6.63
C ALA A 39 25.97 10.58 6.93
N ALA A 40 26.36 10.65 8.21
CA ALA A 40 27.68 10.23 8.69
C ALA A 40 27.92 8.71 8.61
N GLY A 41 26.85 7.89 8.41
CA GLY A 41 26.94 6.44 8.35
C GLY A 41 27.08 5.77 9.73
N THR A 42 26.89 6.50 10.81
CA THR A 42 26.95 5.96 12.17
C THR A 42 25.65 5.25 12.57
N THR A 43 24.58 5.46 11.82
CA THR A 43 23.28 4.81 12.05
C THR A 43 22.63 4.48 10.70
N ALA A 44 22.16 3.25 10.54
CA ALA A 44 21.35 2.89 9.37
C ALA A 44 19.98 3.57 9.45
N PRO A 45 19.38 4.00 8.32
CA PRO A 45 18.03 4.52 8.32
C PRO A 45 17.05 3.42 8.75
N THR A 46 16.04 3.81 9.55
CA THR A 46 14.91 2.93 9.85
C THR A 46 13.79 3.14 8.84
N TYR A 47 12.89 2.16 8.70
CA TYR A 47 11.71 2.28 7.86
C TYR A 47 10.91 3.57 8.15
N ALA A 48 10.67 3.87 9.44
CA ALA A 48 9.93 5.06 9.85
C ALA A 48 10.62 6.38 9.47
N VAL A 49 11.95 6.42 9.52
CA VAL A 49 12.71 7.63 9.10
C VAL A 49 12.64 7.79 7.58
N ILE A 50 12.75 6.71 6.81
CA ILE A 50 12.57 6.79 5.36
C ILE A 50 11.19 7.31 5.01
N CYS A 51 10.11 6.80 5.67
CA CYS A 51 8.74 7.28 5.46
C CYS A 51 8.59 8.81 5.60
N GLN A 52 9.32 9.42 6.55
CA GLN A 52 9.32 10.87 6.75
C GLN A 52 10.12 11.64 5.67
N LEU A 53 11.10 10.99 5.06
CA LEU A 53 12.02 11.60 4.10
C LEU A 53 11.60 11.40 2.63
N LEU A 54 10.62 10.56 2.35
CA LEU A 54 10.10 10.30 0.99
C LEU A 54 9.64 11.56 0.22
N PRO A 55 9.10 12.62 0.87
CA PRO A 55 8.76 13.86 0.16
C PRO A 55 9.98 14.66 -0.36
N TYR A 56 11.17 14.33 0.13
CA TYR A 56 12.37 15.16 -0.11
C TYR A 56 13.49 14.41 -0.80
N ILE A 57 13.50 13.09 -0.70
CA ILE A 57 14.52 12.21 -1.28
C ILE A 57 13.80 11.12 -2.06
N PRO A 58 14.14 10.92 -3.34
CA PRO A 58 13.53 9.87 -4.16
C PRO A 58 13.56 8.51 -3.50
N CYS A 59 12.44 7.76 -3.60
CA CYS A 59 12.29 6.48 -2.95
C CYS A 59 13.41 5.49 -3.33
N ALA A 60 13.71 5.39 -4.61
CA ALA A 60 14.75 4.48 -5.12
C ALA A 60 16.15 4.78 -4.53
N ASP A 61 16.46 6.05 -4.25
CA ASP A 61 17.76 6.49 -3.77
C ASP A 61 18.17 5.87 -2.42
N TRP A 62 17.20 5.39 -1.65
CA TRP A 62 17.45 4.72 -0.37
C TRP A 62 17.98 3.29 -0.53
N PHE A 63 17.75 2.66 -1.69
CA PHE A 63 17.98 1.23 -1.89
C PHE A 63 19.06 0.92 -2.92
N TYR A 64 19.52 1.90 -3.70
CA TYR A 64 20.60 1.74 -4.67
C TYR A 64 21.85 2.46 -4.20
N PHE A 65 23.01 1.79 -4.38
CA PHE A 65 24.30 2.40 -4.10
C PHE A 65 24.76 3.26 -5.28
N GLU A 66 25.65 4.20 -4.97
CA GLU A 66 26.31 5.01 -5.99
C GLU A 66 26.97 4.12 -7.06
N GLY A 67 26.66 4.40 -8.31
CA GLY A 67 27.13 3.62 -9.47
C GLY A 67 26.27 2.42 -9.84
N GLU A 68 25.24 2.09 -9.07
CA GLU A 68 24.24 1.09 -9.49
C GLU A 68 23.18 1.74 -10.40
N GLU A 69 22.78 0.99 -11.42
CA GLU A 69 21.69 1.41 -12.31
C GLU A 69 20.34 1.31 -11.59
N ILE A 70 19.56 2.36 -11.67
CA ILE A 70 18.20 2.42 -11.11
C ILE A 70 17.23 2.18 -12.26
N SER A 71 16.54 1.03 -12.23
CA SER A 71 15.57 0.62 -13.26
C SER A 71 14.23 1.36 -13.16
N TYR A 72 14.03 2.19 -12.12
CA TYR A 72 12.78 2.88 -11.83
C TYR A 72 12.94 4.39 -11.90
N GLU A 73 11.84 5.09 -12.12
CA GLU A 73 11.82 6.54 -12.05
C GLU A 73 12.25 7.04 -10.66
N ARG A 74 13.17 8.00 -10.65
CA ARG A 74 13.63 8.64 -9.40
C ARG A 74 12.68 9.76 -9.01
N LYS A 75 11.59 9.41 -8.34
CA LYS A 75 10.61 10.38 -7.85
C LYS A 75 10.48 10.35 -6.33
N THR A 76 10.10 11.49 -5.79
CA THR A 76 9.69 11.63 -4.39
C THR A 76 8.25 11.14 -4.21
N LEU A 77 7.94 10.65 -3.01
CA LEU A 77 6.59 10.21 -2.65
C LEU A 77 6.05 11.12 -1.55
N LYS A 78 4.74 11.12 -1.35
CA LYS A 78 4.15 11.73 -0.14
C LYS A 78 4.67 11.03 1.12
N ALA A 79 4.70 11.77 2.24
CA ALA A 79 5.02 11.17 3.54
C ALA A 79 4.11 9.96 3.79
N TRP A 80 4.73 8.83 4.13
CA TRP A 80 4.03 7.57 4.35
C TRP A 80 3.87 7.32 5.84
N ASN A 81 2.68 6.90 6.26
CA ASN A 81 2.48 6.44 7.63
C ASN A 81 3.22 5.12 7.84
N PRO A 82 4.23 5.04 8.73
CA PRO A 82 5.00 3.81 8.95
C PRO A 82 4.16 2.67 9.54
N ASP A 83 2.96 2.96 10.08
CA ASP A 83 2.05 1.95 10.61
C ASP A 83 1.07 1.42 9.56
N ALA A 84 0.98 2.04 8.40
CA ALA A 84 0.18 1.54 7.30
C ALA A 84 0.75 0.23 6.75
N ILE A 85 -0.12 -0.60 6.19
CA ILE A 85 0.27 -1.87 5.57
C ILE A 85 0.59 -1.58 4.10
N PRO A 86 1.86 -1.78 3.66
CA PRO A 86 2.27 -1.53 2.29
C PRO A 86 1.58 -2.47 1.28
N SER A 87 1.48 -2.04 0.03
CA SER A 87 0.91 -2.84 -1.06
C SER A 87 1.63 -4.16 -1.26
N PHE A 88 2.96 -4.16 -1.26
CA PHE A 88 3.76 -5.37 -1.33
C PHE A 88 3.40 -6.39 -0.23
N VAL A 89 3.28 -5.93 1.01
CA VAL A 89 2.95 -6.80 2.16
C VAL A 89 1.55 -7.40 2.00
N ARG A 90 0.58 -6.62 1.53
CA ARG A 90 -0.78 -7.11 1.30
C ARG A 90 -0.84 -8.16 0.20
N ARG A 91 -0.15 -7.91 -0.92
CA ARG A 91 -0.11 -8.81 -2.08
C ARG A 91 0.43 -10.19 -1.71
N HIS A 92 1.48 -10.23 -0.90
CA HIS A 92 2.18 -11.46 -0.55
C HIS A 92 1.72 -12.10 0.78
N LYS A 93 0.51 -11.81 1.22
CA LYS A 93 -0.04 -12.39 2.46
C LYS A 93 -0.21 -13.90 2.39
N HIS A 94 -0.53 -14.45 1.23
CA HIS A 94 -0.85 -15.87 1.06
C HIS A 94 0.36 -16.72 0.69
N ASP A 95 1.37 -16.14 0.06
CA ASP A 95 2.63 -16.77 -0.36
C ASP A 95 3.83 -16.33 0.49
N TYR A 96 3.57 -15.81 1.68
CA TYR A 96 4.58 -15.21 2.57
C TYR A 96 5.77 -16.12 2.90
N LEU A 97 5.54 -17.45 2.93
CA LEU A 97 6.61 -18.42 3.18
C LEU A 97 7.58 -18.51 2.01
N ASP A 98 7.06 -18.49 0.77
CA ASP A 98 7.88 -18.56 -0.43
C ASP A 98 8.64 -17.26 -0.64
N VAL A 99 7.99 -16.12 -0.41
CA VAL A 99 8.63 -14.80 -0.39
C VAL A 99 9.70 -14.75 0.70
N GLY A 100 9.39 -15.24 1.90
CA GLY A 100 10.35 -15.31 3.00
C GLY A 100 11.58 -16.13 2.64
N LYS A 101 11.42 -17.31 2.05
CA LYS A 101 12.52 -18.17 1.58
C LYS A 101 13.33 -17.48 0.47
N LYS A 102 12.66 -16.91 -0.53
CA LYS A 102 13.31 -16.20 -1.65
C LYS A 102 14.23 -15.10 -1.15
N TYR A 103 13.78 -14.29 -0.18
CA TYR A 103 14.56 -13.17 0.34
C TYR A 103 15.31 -13.49 1.65
N LYS A 104 15.47 -14.78 1.97
CA LYS A 104 16.25 -15.25 3.12
C LYS A 104 15.84 -14.61 4.45
N THR A 105 14.55 -14.39 4.63
CA THR A 105 13.99 -13.94 5.90
C THR A 105 13.62 -15.13 6.77
N THR A 106 13.58 -14.92 8.09
CA THR A 106 13.08 -16.00 8.99
C THR A 106 11.56 -16.14 8.84
N GLU A 107 11.05 -17.38 9.00
CA GLU A 107 9.59 -17.62 8.95
C GLU A 107 8.83 -16.74 9.96
N ALA A 108 9.37 -16.60 11.17
CA ALA A 108 8.76 -15.77 12.21
C ALA A 108 8.66 -14.30 11.78
N TYR A 109 9.70 -13.75 11.15
CA TYR A 109 9.66 -12.39 10.62
C TYR A 109 8.68 -12.28 9.44
N ALA A 110 8.72 -13.21 8.49
CA ALA A 110 7.79 -13.23 7.36
C ALA A 110 6.33 -13.29 7.84
N ARG A 111 6.01 -14.18 8.79
CA ARG A 111 4.67 -14.27 9.39
C ARG A 111 4.26 -12.96 10.07
N ASN A 112 5.17 -12.34 10.85
CA ASN A 112 4.88 -11.07 11.52
C ASN A 112 4.71 -9.90 10.55
N LEU A 113 5.43 -9.90 9.43
CA LEU A 113 5.33 -8.87 8.40
C LEU A 113 4.05 -9.04 7.57
N PHE A 114 3.86 -10.19 6.94
CA PHE A 114 2.84 -10.39 5.91
C PHE A 114 1.46 -10.78 6.47
N VAL A 115 1.42 -11.50 7.60
CA VAL A 115 0.16 -12.04 8.16
C VAL A 115 -0.31 -11.26 9.36
N ASN A 116 0.57 -11.06 10.35
CA ASN A 116 0.20 -10.43 11.61
C ASN A 116 0.30 -8.90 11.57
N HIS A 117 1.01 -8.34 10.60
CA HIS A 117 1.29 -6.91 10.44
C HIS A 117 1.94 -6.27 11.68
N ARG A 118 2.70 -7.07 12.46
CA ARG A 118 3.42 -6.64 13.66
C ARG A 118 4.86 -6.21 13.40
N ALA A 119 5.42 -6.60 12.25
CA ALA A 119 6.74 -6.17 11.80
C ALA A 119 6.62 -5.13 10.69
N ARG A 120 7.71 -4.38 10.48
CA ARG A 120 7.85 -3.44 9.36
C ARG A 120 8.83 -4.02 8.34
N PRO A 121 8.70 -3.68 7.04
CA PRO A 121 9.67 -4.08 6.04
C PRO A 121 11.07 -3.65 6.44
N SER A 122 12.02 -4.57 6.47
CA SER A 122 13.42 -4.23 6.71
C SER A 122 14.03 -3.60 5.45
N ILE A 123 14.98 -2.71 5.64
CA ILE A 123 15.70 -2.07 4.53
C ILE A 123 16.40 -3.12 3.66
N THR A 124 16.92 -4.16 4.28
CA THR A 124 17.57 -5.29 3.57
C THR A 124 16.57 -6.03 2.68
N LEU A 125 15.35 -6.28 3.17
CA LEU A 125 14.30 -6.91 2.37
C LEU A 125 13.91 -6.04 1.18
N ILE A 126 13.65 -4.74 1.42
CA ILE A 126 13.25 -3.81 0.35
C ILE A 126 14.35 -3.74 -0.72
N ARG A 127 15.63 -3.64 -0.30
CA ARG A 127 16.75 -3.64 -1.24
C ARG A 127 16.84 -4.94 -2.04
N ALA A 128 16.71 -6.11 -1.39
CA ALA A 128 16.74 -7.38 -2.10
C ALA A 128 15.61 -7.48 -3.14
N CYS A 129 14.41 -7.02 -2.79
CA CYS A 129 13.29 -6.94 -3.73
C CYS A 129 13.56 -5.97 -4.88
N ALA A 130 14.15 -4.79 -4.59
CA ALA A 130 14.51 -3.80 -5.59
C ALA A 130 15.50 -4.34 -6.63
N LEU A 131 16.52 -5.08 -6.18
CA LEU A 131 17.49 -5.74 -7.06
C LEU A 131 16.87 -6.87 -7.91
N ASP A 132 15.76 -7.46 -7.45
CA ASP A 132 14.96 -8.45 -8.17
C ASP A 132 13.91 -7.84 -9.11
N GLY A 133 13.93 -6.51 -9.30
CA GLY A 133 13.02 -5.84 -10.21
C GLY A 133 11.65 -5.48 -9.60
N ILE A 134 11.52 -5.47 -8.27
CA ILE A 134 10.31 -5.01 -7.58
C ILE A 134 10.48 -3.54 -7.23
N ASN A 135 9.52 -2.69 -7.67
CA ASN A 135 9.60 -1.25 -7.39
C ASN A 135 9.57 -0.98 -5.87
N PRO A 136 10.60 -0.33 -5.30
CA PRO A 136 10.64 0.00 -3.87
C PRO A 136 9.43 0.80 -3.37
N GLU A 137 8.75 1.55 -4.24
CA GLU A 137 7.57 2.33 -3.90
C GLU A 137 6.43 1.47 -3.35
N GLU A 138 6.35 0.21 -3.75
CA GLU A 138 5.33 -0.73 -3.25
C GLU A 138 5.40 -0.97 -1.74
N PHE A 139 6.54 -0.63 -1.14
CA PHE A 139 6.71 -0.68 0.31
C PHE A 139 6.29 0.60 1.04
N PHE A 140 5.94 1.66 0.28
CA PHE A 140 5.58 2.99 0.81
C PHE A 140 4.30 3.53 0.19
N THR A 141 3.53 2.69 -0.45
CA THR A 141 2.22 3.04 -0.99
C THR A 141 1.18 2.06 -0.45
N ALA A 142 -0.01 2.57 -0.19
CA ALA A 142 -1.16 1.70 -0.06
C ALA A 142 -1.39 1.09 -1.44
N GLY A 143 -1.34 -0.22 -1.54
CA GLY A 143 -1.94 -0.88 -2.69
C GLY A 143 -3.38 -0.42 -2.78
N ASP A 144 -3.88 -0.19 -3.97
CA ASP A 144 -5.31 -0.25 -4.15
C ASP A 144 -5.80 -1.51 -3.44
N THR A 145 -6.88 -1.40 -2.69
CA THR A 145 -7.46 -2.51 -1.94
C THR A 145 -7.83 -3.69 -2.84
N SER A 146 -7.66 -3.54 -4.16
CA SER A 146 -7.79 -4.53 -5.22
C SER A 146 -6.55 -5.41 -5.48
N ASP A 147 -5.38 -5.14 -4.82
CA ASP A 147 -4.10 -5.70 -5.29
C ASP A 147 -3.62 -6.97 -4.55
N ASP A 148 -4.43 -7.54 -3.65
CA ASP A 148 -4.22 -8.90 -3.13
C ASP A 148 -4.84 -9.99 -4.02
N GLY A 149 -5.13 -9.64 -5.27
CA GLY A 149 -5.88 -10.49 -6.20
C GLY A 149 -7.34 -10.68 -5.78
N LYS A 150 -7.74 -10.04 -4.68
CA LYS A 150 -9.10 -10.03 -4.16
C LYS A 150 -9.70 -8.66 -4.37
N PHE A 151 -10.63 -8.61 -5.29
CA PHE A 151 -11.45 -7.44 -5.48
C PHE A 151 -12.39 -7.25 -4.27
N TYR A 152 -12.30 -6.09 -3.62
CA TYR A 152 -13.24 -5.69 -2.58
C TYR A 152 -14.18 -4.63 -3.15
N PRO A 153 -15.47 -4.95 -3.31
CA PRO A 153 -16.41 -4.02 -3.90
C PRO A 153 -16.51 -2.73 -3.13
N ASP A 154 -16.57 -1.62 -3.86
CA ASP A 154 -16.93 -0.32 -3.34
C ASP A 154 -18.34 0.08 -3.77
N ARG A 155 -18.88 1.10 -3.13
CA ARG A 155 -20.16 1.69 -3.52
C ARG A 155 -20.11 2.11 -4.99
N GLY A 156 -21.11 1.67 -5.76
CA GLY A 156 -21.22 1.92 -7.19
C GLY A 156 -20.56 0.86 -8.07
N ASP A 157 -19.88 -0.14 -7.49
CA ASP A 157 -19.38 -1.25 -8.28
C ASP A 157 -20.54 -2.22 -8.63
N ILE A 158 -20.52 -2.73 -9.85
CA ILE A 158 -21.38 -3.84 -10.28
C ILE A 158 -20.52 -5.09 -10.26
N VAL A 159 -20.90 -6.04 -9.44
CA VAL A 159 -20.12 -7.24 -9.16
C VAL A 159 -20.89 -8.51 -9.43
N GLN A 160 -20.16 -9.57 -9.79
CA GLN A 160 -20.69 -10.93 -9.83
C GLN A 160 -20.36 -11.62 -8.50
N LEU A 161 -21.38 -12.10 -7.81
CA LEU A 161 -21.22 -12.79 -6.52
C LEU A 161 -22.28 -13.90 -6.41
N SER A 162 -21.84 -15.13 -6.18
CA SER A 162 -22.72 -16.29 -6.01
C SER A 162 -23.76 -16.47 -7.14
N GLY A 163 -23.37 -16.20 -8.40
CA GLY A 163 -24.24 -16.32 -9.57
C GLY A 163 -25.18 -15.12 -9.80
N LYS A 164 -25.13 -14.11 -8.94
CA LYS A 164 -25.92 -12.87 -9.05
C LYS A 164 -25.03 -11.72 -9.52
N THR A 165 -25.58 -10.82 -10.35
CA THR A 165 -24.95 -9.55 -10.68
C THR A 165 -25.54 -8.47 -9.79
N ILE A 166 -24.75 -7.78 -8.99
CA ILE A 166 -25.19 -6.91 -7.91
C ILE A 166 -24.58 -5.51 -8.07
N LEU A 167 -25.41 -4.47 -8.00
CA LEU A 167 -24.98 -3.10 -7.82
C LEU A 167 -24.79 -2.84 -6.32
N VAL A 168 -23.57 -2.56 -5.90
CA VAL A 168 -23.19 -2.32 -4.50
C VAL A 168 -23.62 -0.92 -4.07
N LEU A 169 -24.45 -0.84 -3.04
CA LEU A 169 -24.94 0.42 -2.46
C LEU A 169 -24.14 0.81 -1.21
N THR A 170 -23.84 -0.16 -0.35
CA THR A 170 -23.00 0.03 0.84
C THR A 170 -22.15 -1.20 1.11
N LYS A 171 -21.04 -1.00 1.81
CA LYS A 171 -20.22 -2.09 2.34
C LYS A 171 -20.02 -1.91 3.83
N GLU A 172 -19.99 -3.00 4.56
CA GLU A 172 -19.66 -3.04 5.98
C GLU A 172 -18.58 -4.09 6.23
N ASN A 173 -17.53 -3.69 6.92
CA ASN A 173 -16.51 -4.61 7.41
C ASN A 173 -16.87 -5.01 8.84
N GLN A 174 -17.56 -6.11 9.02
CA GLN A 174 -17.99 -6.57 10.34
C GLN A 174 -16.83 -7.15 11.16
N ASN A 175 -15.83 -7.76 10.50
CA ASN A 175 -14.64 -8.32 11.12
C ASN A 175 -13.53 -8.45 10.09
N ARG A 176 -12.27 -8.68 10.54
CA ARG A 176 -11.12 -8.93 9.64
C ARG A 176 -11.28 -10.16 8.71
N LYS A 177 -12.32 -10.97 8.90
CA LYS A 177 -12.58 -12.20 8.13
C LYS A 177 -13.93 -12.21 7.43
N THR A 178 -14.85 -11.32 7.79
CA THR A 178 -16.22 -11.31 7.30
C THR A 178 -16.51 -9.97 6.66
N HIS A 179 -16.89 -9.98 5.42
CA HIS A 179 -17.29 -8.80 4.66
C HIS A 179 -18.76 -8.91 4.32
N SER A 180 -19.50 -7.83 4.43
CA SER A 180 -20.86 -7.75 3.94
C SER A 180 -21.01 -6.59 2.96
N LEU A 181 -21.78 -6.79 1.94
CA LEU A 181 -22.24 -5.76 1.03
C LEU A 181 -23.76 -5.74 0.99
N THR A 182 -24.32 -4.55 0.90
CA THR A 182 -25.75 -4.38 0.63
C THR A 182 -25.88 -3.81 -0.78
N GLY A 183 -26.69 -4.44 -1.58
CA GLY A 183 -26.86 -4.05 -2.98
C GLY A 183 -28.18 -4.56 -3.55
N VAL A 184 -28.46 -4.16 -4.77
CA VAL A 184 -29.61 -4.61 -5.56
C VAL A 184 -29.14 -5.46 -6.72
N CYS A 185 -29.87 -6.53 -7.03
CA CYS A 185 -29.56 -7.36 -8.19
C CYS A 185 -29.85 -6.61 -9.50
N LEU A 186 -29.07 -6.89 -10.54
CA LEU A 186 -29.38 -6.47 -11.90
C LEU A 186 -30.16 -7.59 -12.60
N VAL A 187 -31.37 -7.26 -13.05
CA VAL A 187 -32.19 -8.11 -13.92
C VAL A 187 -32.15 -7.49 -15.32
N GLU A 188 -31.74 -8.27 -16.30
CA GLU A 188 -31.54 -7.77 -17.69
C GLU A 188 -30.68 -6.49 -17.79
N GLY A 189 -29.70 -6.37 -16.88
CA GLY A 189 -28.78 -5.24 -16.83
C GLY A 189 -29.33 -3.98 -16.16
N LYS A 190 -30.55 -4.00 -15.62
CA LYS A 190 -31.17 -2.89 -14.87
C LYS A 190 -31.27 -3.21 -13.38
N PRO A 191 -30.99 -2.25 -12.48
CA PRO A 191 -31.16 -2.45 -11.03
C PRO A 191 -32.62 -2.76 -10.69
N ASP A 192 -32.84 -3.85 -9.96
CA ASP A 192 -34.14 -4.20 -9.41
C ASP A 192 -34.17 -3.92 -7.91
N ILE A 193 -34.78 -2.81 -7.53
CA ILE A 193 -34.84 -2.34 -6.13
C ILE A 193 -35.62 -3.29 -5.20
N THR A 194 -36.46 -4.14 -5.74
CA THR A 194 -37.20 -5.14 -4.92
C THR A 194 -36.26 -6.26 -4.43
N THR A 195 -35.09 -6.38 -5.01
CA THR A 195 -34.05 -7.39 -4.67
C THR A 195 -32.97 -6.85 -3.73
N LEU A 196 -33.26 -5.79 -2.97
CA LEU A 196 -32.30 -5.26 -1.99
C LEU A 196 -31.97 -6.34 -0.95
N GLU A 197 -30.71 -6.71 -0.90
CA GLU A 197 -30.25 -7.73 0.04
C GLU A 197 -28.85 -7.38 0.59
N THR A 198 -28.59 -7.89 1.80
CA THR A 198 -27.24 -7.83 2.39
C THR A 198 -26.62 -9.21 2.31
N ILE A 199 -25.51 -9.32 1.59
CA ILE A 199 -24.78 -10.56 1.39
C ILE A 199 -23.51 -10.52 2.23
N THR A 200 -23.35 -11.50 3.11
CA THR A 200 -22.13 -11.71 3.89
C THR A 200 -21.28 -12.78 3.23
N TYR A 201 -20.02 -12.49 2.98
CA TYR A 201 -19.08 -13.43 2.36
C TYR A 201 -17.75 -13.50 3.12
N VAL A 202 -17.17 -14.70 3.15
CA VAL A 202 -15.93 -14.98 3.88
C VAL A 202 -14.83 -15.50 2.96
N ARG A 203 -15.20 -16.33 1.99
CA ARG A 203 -14.25 -17.02 1.07
C ARG A 203 -14.54 -16.78 -0.41
N ILE A 204 -15.75 -16.36 -0.74
CA ILE A 204 -16.15 -16.06 -2.11
C ILE A 204 -15.65 -14.66 -2.43
N ILE A 205 -14.94 -14.52 -3.52
CA ILE A 205 -14.41 -13.23 -3.98
C ILE A 205 -15.39 -12.70 -5.02
N PRO A 206 -15.98 -11.50 -4.81
CA PRO A 206 -16.75 -10.85 -5.85
C PRO A 206 -15.87 -10.50 -7.04
N GLU A 207 -16.37 -10.68 -8.26
CA GLU A 207 -15.69 -10.26 -9.48
C GLU A 207 -16.26 -8.93 -9.95
N LEU A 208 -15.40 -7.96 -10.21
CA LEU A 208 -15.82 -6.68 -10.78
C LEU A 208 -16.28 -6.87 -12.22
N VAL A 209 -17.53 -6.51 -12.51
CA VAL A 209 -18.08 -6.49 -13.87
C VAL A 209 -17.83 -5.12 -14.50
N LYS A 210 -18.26 -4.04 -13.82
CA LYS A 210 -18.04 -2.65 -14.24
C LYS A 210 -18.36 -1.69 -13.10
N LYS A 211 -18.03 -0.40 -13.28
CA LYS A 211 -18.54 0.68 -12.42
C LYS A 211 -19.89 1.18 -12.92
N CYS A 212 -20.77 1.52 -12.00
CA CYS A 212 -22.06 2.13 -12.30
C CYS A 212 -21.88 3.63 -12.60
N GLU A 213 -22.64 4.14 -13.53
CA GLU A 213 -22.71 5.57 -13.78
C GLU A 213 -23.24 6.29 -12.53
N PRO A 214 -22.61 7.42 -12.11
CA PRO A 214 -22.98 8.12 -10.87
C PRO A 214 -24.46 8.51 -10.79
N GLU A 215 -25.05 8.95 -11.89
CA GLU A 215 -26.45 9.36 -11.98
C GLU A 215 -27.42 8.19 -11.73
N LEU A 216 -27.11 7.01 -12.27
CA LEU A 216 -27.88 5.81 -12.05
C LEU A 216 -27.77 5.37 -10.59
N LEU A 217 -26.57 5.41 -10.02
CA LEU A 217 -26.34 5.05 -8.62
C LEU A 217 -27.15 5.95 -7.66
N ASP A 218 -27.13 7.27 -7.89
CA ASP A 218 -27.87 8.22 -7.04
C ASP A 218 -29.38 8.06 -7.17
N SER A 219 -29.88 7.75 -8.38
CA SER A 219 -31.29 7.42 -8.62
C SER A 219 -31.74 6.19 -7.82
N VAL A 220 -30.97 5.10 -7.92
CA VAL A 220 -31.25 3.84 -7.20
C VAL A 220 -31.25 4.06 -5.68
N ILE A 221 -30.27 4.82 -5.16
CA ILE A 221 -30.18 5.10 -3.71
C ILE A 221 -31.38 5.92 -3.24
N LYS A 222 -31.81 6.92 -4.03
CA LYS A 222 -32.99 7.73 -3.69
C LYS A 222 -34.25 6.89 -3.65
N GLU A 223 -34.40 5.97 -4.58
CA GLU A 223 -35.54 5.08 -4.70
C GLU A 223 -35.59 4.08 -3.55
N VAL A 224 -34.45 3.41 -3.27
CA VAL A 224 -34.29 2.53 -2.11
C VAL A 224 -34.66 3.26 -0.80
N LYS A 225 -34.14 4.48 -0.59
CA LYS A 225 -34.48 5.28 0.61
C LYS A 225 -35.97 5.64 0.70
N SER A 226 -36.68 5.72 -0.41
CA SER A 226 -38.12 6.01 -0.40
C SER A 226 -38.98 4.80 0.01
N LEU A 227 -38.47 3.58 -0.21
CA LEU A 227 -39.17 2.33 0.16
C LEU A 227 -39.07 2.00 1.66
N PHE A 228 -38.10 2.56 2.36
CA PHE A 228 -37.81 2.30 3.77
C PHE A 228 -38.14 3.51 4.67
N ARG A 229 -38.94 4.46 4.20
CA ARG A 229 -39.58 5.50 4.99
C ARG A 229 -41.01 5.09 5.32
#